data_d7e83ea82ab150bc3a3829fd5c8b58f7
#
_entry.id   d7e83ea82ab150bc3a3829fd5c8b58f7
#
_cell.length_a   1.000
_cell.length_b   1.000
_cell.length_c   1.000
_cell.angle_alpha   90.00
_cell.angle_beta   90.00
_cell.angle_gamma   90.00
#
_symmetry.space_group_name_H-M   'P 1'
#
loop_
_entity.id
_entity.type
_entity.pdbx_description
1 polymer ?
#
loop_
_entity_poly.entity_id
_entity_poly.type
_entity_poly.pdbx_seq_one_letter_code
_entity_poly.pdbx_strand_id
1 'polypeptide(L)'
;SDDPNDQWQWHMYDTIKGADFIGDQEAIEYMCQTGPEAIFELEHMGLPFSRTEEGRIYQRPFGGQSKDFGKGGQAARTCAAADRTGHALLHTLYQGNLKNETTFLNEWFAVDIVKNSDNAVVGVVALNIETGETVYVKSKATVFATGGAGRIYASTTNAHICTGDGIGMALRAGFPVQDIEMWQFHPTGIHGAGTLVTEGCRGEGGYLVNKDGERFMERYAPNAKDLAGRDVVARSMVLEILEGRGCGPDGDHVYLKLDHLGEETLNAKLPGILELSRTFAHADPVKEPIPVVPTCHYMMGGIPTNVNGQALTVDAEGNDEVIDGFYACGEAACVSVHGANR
;
A
#
# COMPACT_ATOMS: atom_id res chain seq x y z
N SER A 1 17.04 -9.65 0.66
CA SER A 1 17.93 -8.48 0.63
C SER A 1 19.24 -8.82 -0.06
N ASP A 2 19.85 -7.84 -0.73
CA ASP A 2 21.22 -7.98 -1.27
C ASP A 2 22.29 -8.12 -0.18
N ASP A 3 21.96 -7.73 1.03
CA ASP A 3 22.83 -7.96 2.20
C ASP A 3 22.73 -9.43 2.63
N PRO A 4 23.81 -10.21 2.50
CA PRO A 4 23.81 -11.63 2.88
C PRO A 4 23.59 -11.88 4.37
N ASN A 5 23.67 -10.83 5.19
CA ASN A 5 23.40 -10.91 6.62
C ASN A 5 21.97 -10.52 6.98
N ASP A 6 21.16 -10.00 6.03
CA ASP A 6 19.78 -9.66 6.31
C ASP A 6 18.93 -10.93 6.57
N GLN A 7 18.05 -10.85 7.56
CA GLN A 7 17.28 -11.98 8.06
C GLN A 7 15.79 -11.62 8.10
N TRP A 8 14.93 -12.59 7.79
CA TRP A 8 13.49 -12.41 7.86
C TRP A 8 13.00 -12.06 9.27
N GLN A 9 13.72 -12.48 10.34
CA GLN A 9 13.40 -12.13 11.72
C GLN A 9 13.54 -10.62 11.99
N TRP A 10 14.47 -9.93 11.32
CA TRP A 10 14.57 -8.47 11.44
C TRP A 10 13.39 -7.79 10.74
N HIS A 11 12.96 -8.34 9.60
CA HIS A 11 11.76 -7.87 8.90
C HIS A 11 10.51 -8.10 9.76
N MET A 12 10.36 -9.28 10.35
CA MET A 12 9.27 -9.59 11.28
C MET A 12 9.24 -8.62 12.48
N TYR A 13 10.40 -8.35 13.09
CA TYR A 13 10.50 -7.38 14.17
C TYR A 13 10.03 -5.98 13.76
N ASP A 14 10.48 -5.48 12.62
CA ASP A 14 10.07 -4.17 12.09
C ASP A 14 8.56 -4.13 11.85
N THR A 15 8.00 -5.22 11.31
CA THR A 15 6.56 -5.32 11.00
C THR A 15 5.72 -5.35 12.26
N ILE A 16 6.08 -6.18 13.27
CA ILE A 16 5.37 -6.24 14.57
C ILE A 16 5.42 -4.87 15.25
N LYS A 17 6.59 -4.22 15.25
CA LYS A 17 6.76 -2.90 15.84
C LYS A 17 5.98 -1.83 15.08
N GLY A 18 5.99 -1.88 13.75
CA GLY A 18 5.22 -0.97 12.90
C GLY A 18 3.72 -1.12 13.07
N ALA A 19 3.26 -2.35 13.34
CA ALA A 19 1.87 -2.69 13.64
C ALA A 19 1.43 -2.32 15.08
N ASP A 20 2.24 -1.60 15.85
CA ASP A 20 2.02 -1.27 17.26
C ASP A 20 1.75 -2.51 18.16
N PHE A 21 2.33 -3.65 17.80
CA PHE A 21 2.19 -4.96 18.48
C PHE A 21 0.77 -5.53 18.53
N ILE A 22 -0.16 -5.01 17.76
CA ILE A 22 -1.55 -5.51 17.70
C ILE A 22 -1.84 -6.35 16.45
N GLY A 23 -0.86 -6.52 15.57
CA GLY A 23 -0.95 -7.44 14.43
C GLY A 23 -0.85 -8.90 14.84
N ASP A 24 -1.37 -9.79 13.98
CA ASP A 24 -1.22 -11.25 14.15
C ASP A 24 0.23 -11.66 13.86
N GLN A 25 0.93 -12.11 14.89
CA GLN A 25 2.36 -12.42 14.79
C GLN A 25 2.66 -13.67 13.98
N GLU A 26 1.76 -14.66 13.93
CA GLU A 26 1.91 -15.86 13.11
C GLU A 26 1.75 -15.51 11.63
N ALA A 27 0.77 -14.69 11.30
CA ALA A 27 0.58 -14.18 9.94
C ALA A 27 1.76 -13.32 9.48
N ILE A 28 2.31 -12.46 10.37
CA ILE A 28 3.50 -11.66 10.09
C ILE A 28 4.73 -12.56 9.87
N GLU A 29 4.92 -13.59 10.69
CA GLU A 29 6.00 -14.56 10.52
C GLU A 29 5.91 -15.25 9.16
N TYR A 30 4.74 -15.79 8.83
CA TYR A 30 4.48 -16.43 7.55
C TYR A 30 4.80 -15.51 6.37
N MET A 31 4.31 -14.27 6.39
CA MET A 31 4.58 -13.28 5.35
C MET A 31 6.08 -13.01 5.18
N CYS A 32 6.81 -12.83 6.29
CA CYS A 32 8.24 -12.51 6.24
C CYS A 32 9.11 -13.68 5.77
N GLN A 33 8.71 -14.91 6.09
CA GLN A 33 9.41 -16.14 5.64
C GLN A 33 9.17 -16.41 4.16
N THR A 34 7.93 -16.27 3.67
CA THR A 34 7.56 -16.63 2.29
C THR A 34 7.78 -15.49 1.29
N GLY A 35 7.96 -14.26 1.75
CA GLY A 35 8.16 -13.08 0.89
C GLY A 35 9.22 -13.24 -0.20
N PRO A 36 10.41 -13.81 0.06
CA PRO A 36 11.42 -14.04 -0.98
C PRO A 36 10.93 -14.95 -2.12
N GLU A 37 10.19 -16.02 -1.80
CA GLU A 37 9.65 -16.95 -2.79
C GLU A 37 8.65 -16.25 -3.71
N ALA A 38 7.76 -15.43 -3.15
CA ALA A 38 6.79 -14.65 -3.92
C ALA A 38 7.46 -13.67 -4.91
N ILE A 39 8.59 -13.06 -4.53
CA ILE A 39 9.36 -12.20 -5.44
C ILE A 39 9.96 -12.99 -6.60
N PHE A 40 10.54 -14.16 -6.35
CA PHE A 40 11.08 -15.01 -7.42
C PHE A 40 9.97 -15.56 -8.31
N GLU A 41 8.81 -15.89 -7.76
CA GLU A 41 7.64 -16.31 -8.55
C GLU A 41 7.23 -15.20 -9.54
N LEU A 42 7.12 -13.95 -9.07
CA LEU A 42 6.80 -12.81 -9.92
C LEU A 42 7.87 -12.57 -10.99
N GLU A 43 9.14 -12.72 -10.65
CA GLU A 43 10.24 -12.65 -11.64
C GLU A 43 10.10 -13.73 -12.71
N HIS A 44 9.81 -14.98 -12.33
CA HIS A 44 9.61 -16.09 -13.26
C HIS A 44 8.35 -15.91 -14.13
N MET A 45 7.35 -15.18 -13.63
CA MET A 45 6.20 -14.75 -14.44
C MET A 45 6.55 -13.66 -15.46
N GLY A 46 7.74 -13.07 -15.37
CA GLY A 46 8.24 -12.06 -16.29
C GLY A 46 8.23 -10.63 -15.77
N LEU A 47 8.10 -10.41 -14.47
CA LEU A 47 8.18 -9.07 -13.89
C LEU A 47 9.59 -8.49 -14.09
N PRO A 48 9.74 -7.36 -14.81
CA PRO A 48 11.04 -6.80 -15.17
C PRO A 48 11.61 -5.94 -14.04
N PHE A 49 12.00 -6.56 -12.93
CA PHE A 49 12.69 -5.84 -11.86
C PHE A 49 13.96 -5.16 -12.37
N SER A 50 14.23 -3.94 -11.89
CA SER A 50 15.51 -3.28 -12.10
C SER A 50 16.65 -4.13 -11.54
N ARG A 51 17.84 -4.03 -12.15
CA ARG A 51 19.00 -4.85 -11.78
C ARG A 51 20.15 -3.99 -11.27
N THR A 52 20.93 -4.58 -10.37
CA THR A 52 22.25 -4.06 -9.99
C THR A 52 23.27 -4.36 -11.11
N GLU A 53 24.49 -3.82 -11.04
CA GLU A 53 25.58 -4.11 -11.97
C GLU A 53 25.94 -5.60 -12.00
N GLU A 54 25.77 -6.30 -10.87
CA GLU A 54 26.00 -7.75 -10.72
C GLU A 54 24.81 -8.59 -11.21
N GLY A 55 23.74 -7.97 -11.73
CA GLY A 55 22.56 -8.65 -12.25
C GLY A 55 21.54 -9.09 -11.20
N ARG A 56 21.69 -8.71 -9.92
CA ARG A 56 20.71 -8.99 -8.87
C ARG A 56 19.49 -8.08 -8.97
N ILE A 57 18.37 -8.48 -8.38
CA ILE A 57 17.18 -7.62 -8.27
C ILE A 57 17.54 -6.38 -7.44
N TYR A 58 17.30 -5.21 -8.01
CA TYR A 58 17.54 -3.95 -7.31
C TYR A 58 16.57 -3.77 -6.14
N GLN A 59 17.11 -3.45 -4.97
CA GLN A 59 16.36 -3.18 -3.74
C GLN A 59 16.69 -1.80 -3.23
N ARG A 60 15.67 -1.09 -2.73
CA ARG A 60 15.81 0.24 -2.14
C ARG A 60 15.33 0.26 -0.69
N PRO A 61 15.85 1.18 0.13
CA PRO A 61 15.36 1.38 1.49
C PRO A 61 13.97 2.03 1.48
N PHE A 62 13.10 1.54 2.36
CA PHE A 62 11.83 2.18 2.69
C PHE A 62 11.76 2.44 4.19
N GLY A 63 10.86 3.36 4.59
CA GLY A 63 10.67 3.74 5.97
C GLY A 63 10.32 2.54 6.87
N GLY A 64 10.89 2.53 8.07
CA GLY A 64 10.66 1.50 9.06
C GLY A 64 11.46 0.20 8.87
N GLN A 65 12.18 0.04 7.76
CA GLN A 65 13.01 -1.16 7.53
C GLN A 65 14.37 -1.01 8.19
N SER A 66 14.71 -1.91 9.12
CA SER A 66 15.95 -1.86 9.88
C SER A 66 16.69 -3.21 9.93
N LYS A 67 17.97 -3.17 10.30
CA LYS A 67 18.80 -4.34 10.57
C LYS A 67 18.95 -4.54 12.07
N ASP A 68 19.33 -5.76 12.46
CA ASP A 68 19.65 -6.11 13.85
C ASP A 68 18.61 -5.57 14.85
N PHE A 69 17.32 -5.90 14.61
CA PHE A 69 16.23 -5.51 15.50
C PHE A 69 16.21 -4.00 15.83
N GLY A 70 16.40 -3.17 14.82
CA GLY A 70 16.40 -1.71 14.94
C GLY A 70 17.73 -1.08 15.32
N LYS A 71 18.80 -1.86 15.54
CA LYS A 71 20.11 -1.37 16.00
C LYS A 71 21.13 -1.23 14.86
N GLY A 72 20.97 -1.98 13.77
CA GLY A 72 21.95 -2.10 12.68
C GLY A 72 21.80 -1.10 11.54
N GLY A 73 20.99 -0.06 11.69
CA GLY A 73 20.74 0.94 10.62
C GLY A 73 19.67 0.51 9.63
N GLN A 74 19.59 1.22 8.49
CA GLN A 74 18.56 1.03 7.46
C GLN A 74 18.78 -0.25 6.66
N ALA A 75 17.70 -1.02 6.42
CA ALA A 75 17.69 -2.14 5.50
C ALA A 75 17.08 -1.73 4.13
N ALA A 76 17.51 -2.41 3.07
CA ALA A 76 16.98 -2.25 1.72
C ALA A 76 16.34 -3.56 1.26
N ARG A 77 15.03 -3.72 1.45
CA ARG A 77 14.28 -4.95 1.12
C ARG A 77 13.28 -4.76 -0.01
N THR A 78 12.97 -3.52 -0.37
CA THR A 78 11.93 -3.22 -1.36
C THR A 78 12.45 -3.44 -2.77
N CYS A 79 12.04 -4.54 -3.40
CA CYS A 79 12.32 -4.85 -4.79
C CYS A 79 11.60 -3.86 -5.71
N ALA A 80 12.28 -3.33 -6.71
CA ALA A 80 11.75 -2.25 -7.52
C ALA A 80 11.95 -2.47 -9.03
N ALA A 81 10.98 -2.00 -9.82
CA ALA A 81 11.08 -1.76 -11.25
C ALA A 81 11.00 -0.24 -11.46
N ALA A 82 12.13 0.45 -11.39
CA ALA A 82 12.24 1.91 -11.31
C ALA A 82 11.23 2.50 -10.27
N ASP A 83 10.43 3.50 -10.66
CA ASP A 83 9.33 4.06 -9.86
C ASP A 83 7.94 3.56 -10.31
N ARG A 84 7.90 2.48 -11.10
CA ARG A 84 6.69 1.91 -11.73
C ARG A 84 6.48 0.43 -11.39
N THR A 85 6.89 -0.01 -10.20
CA THR A 85 6.80 -1.41 -9.78
C THR A 85 5.37 -1.95 -9.84
N GLY A 86 4.38 -1.19 -9.33
CA GLY A 86 2.97 -1.57 -9.38
C GLY A 86 2.43 -1.69 -10.80
N HIS A 87 2.80 -0.77 -11.70
CA HIS A 87 2.44 -0.85 -13.11
C HIS A 87 3.02 -2.11 -13.78
N ALA A 88 4.30 -2.40 -13.56
CA ALA A 88 4.95 -3.60 -14.09
C ALA A 88 4.29 -4.88 -13.56
N LEU A 89 3.97 -4.93 -12.25
CA LEU A 89 3.28 -6.03 -11.61
C LEU A 89 1.92 -6.30 -12.25
N LEU A 90 1.09 -5.25 -12.39
CA LEU A 90 -0.24 -5.35 -12.99
C LEU A 90 -0.18 -5.94 -14.40
N HIS A 91 0.71 -5.41 -15.25
CA HIS A 91 0.85 -5.89 -16.63
C HIS A 91 1.36 -7.33 -16.71
N THR A 92 2.30 -7.73 -15.85
CA THR A 92 2.80 -9.11 -15.78
C THR A 92 1.68 -10.07 -15.41
N LEU A 93 0.89 -9.76 -14.37
CA LEU A 93 -0.21 -10.62 -13.94
C LEU A 93 -1.36 -10.64 -14.95
N TYR A 94 -1.64 -9.52 -15.62
CA TYR A 94 -2.65 -9.45 -16.68
C TYR A 94 -2.26 -10.35 -17.86
N GLN A 95 -1.02 -10.30 -18.31
CA GLN A 95 -0.52 -11.21 -19.35
C GLN A 95 -0.62 -12.69 -18.95
N GLY A 96 -0.32 -13.01 -17.69
CA GLY A 96 -0.49 -14.36 -17.14
C GLY A 96 -1.96 -14.82 -17.20
N ASN A 97 -2.90 -13.95 -16.88
CA ASN A 97 -4.34 -14.24 -16.99
C ASN A 97 -4.78 -14.48 -18.43
N LEU A 98 -4.32 -13.64 -19.37
CA LEU A 98 -4.62 -13.85 -20.80
C LEU A 98 -4.08 -15.18 -21.33
N LYS A 99 -2.86 -15.55 -20.92
CA LYS A 99 -2.24 -16.84 -21.28
C LYS A 99 -3.04 -18.04 -20.77
N ASN A 100 -3.69 -17.89 -19.59
CA ASN A 100 -4.51 -18.93 -18.98
C ASN A 100 -6.01 -18.83 -19.36
N GLU A 101 -6.35 -18.03 -20.35
CA GLU A 101 -7.71 -17.86 -20.87
C GLU A 101 -8.74 -17.42 -19.79
N THR A 102 -8.30 -16.62 -18.83
CA THR A 102 -9.18 -16.08 -17.79
C THR A 102 -10.24 -15.20 -18.42
N THR A 103 -11.53 -15.45 -18.13
CA THR A 103 -12.64 -14.61 -18.59
C THR A 103 -12.69 -13.31 -17.78
N PHE A 104 -12.60 -12.17 -18.47
CA PHE A 104 -12.76 -10.85 -17.90
C PHE A 104 -14.16 -10.31 -18.19
N LEU A 105 -14.89 -9.93 -17.15
CA LEU A 105 -16.16 -9.22 -17.25
C LEU A 105 -15.90 -7.73 -17.04
N ASN A 106 -15.42 -7.07 -18.08
CA ASN A 106 -15.11 -5.63 -18.04
C ASN A 106 -16.40 -4.81 -17.95
N GLU A 107 -16.37 -3.72 -17.19
CA GLU A 107 -17.52 -2.83 -16.97
C GLU A 107 -18.76 -3.55 -16.36
N TRP A 108 -18.47 -4.54 -15.52
CA TRP A 108 -19.46 -5.17 -14.66
C TRP A 108 -19.25 -4.72 -13.22
N PHE A 109 -20.35 -4.36 -12.57
CA PHE A 109 -20.38 -3.92 -11.19
C PHE A 109 -20.92 -5.05 -10.29
N ALA A 110 -20.11 -5.57 -9.37
CA ALA A 110 -20.56 -6.52 -8.36
C ALA A 110 -21.45 -5.78 -7.34
N VAL A 111 -22.69 -6.26 -7.20
CA VAL A 111 -23.72 -5.59 -6.38
C VAL A 111 -23.79 -6.19 -4.98
N ASP A 112 -23.96 -7.52 -4.91
CA ASP A 112 -24.11 -8.24 -3.65
C ASP A 112 -23.59 -9.68 -3.72
N ILE A 113 -23.31 -10.25 -2.53
CA ILE A 113 -22.96 -11.66 -2.33
C ILE A 113 -24.24 -12.49 -2.34
N VAL A 114 -24.18 -13.68 -2.96
CA VAL A 114 -25.24 -14.68 -2.89
C VAL A 114 -24.83 -15.81 -1.96
N LYS A 115 -25.68 -16.12 -0.98
CA LYS A 115 -25.50 -17.23 -0.01
C LYS A 115 -26.56 -18.29 -0.20
N ASN A 116 -26.20 -19.56 0.14
CA ASN A 116 -27.17 -20.64 0.25
C ASN A 116 -27.77 -20.72 1.67
N SER A 117 -28.61 -21.76 1.92
CA SER A 117 -29.23 -21.99 3.22
C SER A 117 -28.25 -22.26 4.36
N ASP A 118 -27.04 -22.72 4.05
CA ASP A 118 -25.99 -23.07 5.00
C ASP A 118 -25.01 -21.89 5.23
N ASN A 119 -25.37 -20.68 4.74
CA ASN A 119 -24.57 -19.47 4.81
C ASN A 119 -23.28 -19.49 3.95
N ALA A 120 -23.05 -20.53 3.16
CA ALA A 120 -21.93 -20.60 2.23
C ALA A 120 -22.13 -19.62 1.06
N VAL A 121 -21.05 -18.97 0.63
CA VAL A 121 -21.06 -18.07 -0.53
C VAL A 121 -21.03 -18.90 -1.82
N VAL A 122 -22.00 -18.68 -2.67
CA VAL A 122 -22.21 -19.43 -3.92
C VAL A 122 -22.13 -18.58 -5.18
N GLY A 123 -21.76 -17.31 -5.04
CA GLY A 123 -21.55 -16.37 -6.15
C GLY A 123 -21.88 -14.93 -5.78
N VAL A 124 -22.02 -14.12 -6.80
CA VAL A 124 -22.34 -12.70 -6.68
C VAL A 124 -23.44 -12.30 -7.66
N VAL A 125 -24.20 -11.27 -7.32
CA VAL A 125 -25.03 -10.54 -8.27
C VAL A 125 -24.18 -9.45 -8.90
N ALA A 126 -24.19 -9.36 -10.22
CA ALA A 126 -23.45 -8.36 -10.98
C ALA A 126 -24.34 -7.63 -11.98
N LEU A 127 -24.09 -6.35 -12.14
CA LEU A 127 -24.73 -5.46 -13.09
C LEU A 127 -23.79 -5.22 -14.27
N ASN A 128 -24.25 -5.51 -15.48
CA ASN A 128 -23.60 -5.05 -16.70
C ASN A 128 -23.90 -3.55 -16.86
N ILE A 129 -22.86 -2.71 -16.78
CA ILE A 129 -23.03 -1.24 -16.80
C ILE A 129 -23.54 -0.76 -18.17
N GLU A 130 -23.12 -1.43 -19.26
CA GLU A 130 -23.50 -1.05 -20.63
C GLU A 130 -24.96 -1.35 -20.92
N THR A 131 -25.43 -2.55 -20.55
CA THR A 131 -26.80 -3.02 -20.90
C THR A 131 -27.84 -2.77 -19.82
N GLY A 132 -27.40 -2.54 -18.56
CA GLY A 132 -28.27 -2.48 -17.39
C GLY A 132 -28.79 -3.86 -16.93
N GLU A 133 -28.33 -4.95 -17.54
CA GLU A 133 -28.73 -6.30 -17.16
C GLU A 133 -28.09 -6.72 -15.84
N THR A 134 -28.90 -7.29 -14.95
CA THR A 134 -28.42 -7.86 -13.68
C THR A 134 -28.42 -9.38 -13.79
N VAL A 135 -27.28 -9.99 -13.48
CA VAL A 135 -27.09 -11.43 -13.56
C VAL A 135 -26.54 -12.02 -12.26
N TYR A 136 -26.90 -13.27 -12.01
CA TYR A 136 -26.26 -14.07 -10.96
C TYR A 136 -25.07 -14.84 -11.54
N VAL A 137 -23.87 -14.50 -11.08
CA VAL A 137 -22.62 -15.20 -11.42
C VAL A 137 -22.39 -16.27 -10.36
N LYS A 138 -22.74 -17.50 -10.70
CA LYS A 138 -22.56 -18.67 -9.81
C LYS A 138 -21.10 -19.08 -9.75
N SER A 139 -20.56 -19.29 -8.55
CA SER A 139 -19.19 -19.76 -8.32
C SER A 139 -19.11 -20.82 -7.23
N LYS A 140 -18.06 -21.65 -7.27
CA LYS A 140 -17.71 -22.59 -6.19
C LYS A 140 -16.88 -21.90 -5.10
N ALA A 141 -16.12 -20.90 -5.50
CA ALA A 141 -15.34 -20.04 -4.62
C ALA A 141 -15.38 -18.61 -5.16
N THR A 142 -15.57 -17.65 -4.28
CA THR A 142 -15.60 -16.22 -4.60
C THR A 142 -14.46 -15.54 -3.85
N VAL A 143 -13.58 -14.86 -4.58
CA VAL A 143 -12.44 -14.13 -3.99
C VAL A 143 -12.69 -12.64 -4.13
N PHE A 144 -12.69 -11.93 -3.01
CA PHE A 144 -12.72 -10.47 -3.00
C PHE A 144 -11.30 -9.90 -3.02
N ALA A 145 -10.94 -9.26 -4.13
CA ALA A 145 -9.72 -8.49 -4.31
C ALA A 145 -10.08 -7.05 -4.69
N THR A 146 -11.11 -6.50 -4.04
CA THR A 146 -11.81 -5.26 -4.41
C THR A 146 -11.10 -3.99 -3.95
N GLY A 147 -9.92 -4.13 -3.33
CA GLY A 147 -9.18 -3.00 -2.78
C GLY A 147 -9.85 -2.39 -1.54
N GLY A 148 -9.32 -1.24 -1.11
CA GLY A 148 -9.79 -0.54 0.08
C GLY A 148 -10.91 0.46 -0.17
N ALA A 149 -11.11 1.35 0.80
CA ALA A 149 -12.18 2.34 0.82
C ALA A 149 -11.66 3.79 0.90
N GLY A 150 -10.40 4.05 0.51
CA GLY A 150 -9.78 5.37 0.70
C GLY A 150 -10.52 6.53 0.05
N ARG A 151 -11.40 6.25 -0.92
CA ARG A 151 -12.19 7.27 -1.62
C ARG A 151 -13.33 7.88 -0.79
N ILE A 152 -13.56 7.38 0.43
CA ILE A 152 -14.44 8.03 1.41
C ILE A 152 -13.83 9.33 1.97
N TYR A 153 -12.51 9.52 1.83
CA TYR A 153 -11.80 10.74 2.22
C TYR A 153 -11.74 11.74 1.07
N ALA A 154 -11.84 13.03 1.39
CA ALA A 154 -11.77 14.11 0.41
C ALA A 154 -10.40 14.18 -0.28
N SER A 155 -9.31 13.95 0.49
CA SER A 155 -7.94 13.87 -0.03
C SER A 155 -7.39 12.46 0.17
N THR A 156 -7.12 11.76 -0.93
CA THR A 156 -6.62 10.39 -0.91
C THR A 156 -5.73 10.12 -2.12
N THR A 157 -4.75 9.23 -1.93
CA THR A 157 -3.91 8.71 -3.01
C THR A 157 -4.61 7.61 -3.82
N ASN A 158 -5.78 7.14 -3.36
CA ASN A 158 -6.48 6.02 -3.98
C ASN A 158 -7.24 6.43 -5.24
N ALA A 159 -7.35 5.49 -6.17
CA ALA A 159 -8.15 5.64 -7.38
C ALA A 159 -9.64 5.83 -7.05
N HIS A 160 -10.39 6.41 -7.99
CA HIS A 160 -11.83 6.67 -7.83
C HIS A 160 -12.67 5.42 -7.56
N ILE A 161 -12.19 4.24 -7.97
CA ILE A 161 -12.87 2.96 -7.77
C ILE A 161 -12.65 2.37 -6.36
N CYS A 162 -11.77 2.94 -5.53
CA CYS A 162 -11.51 2.45 -4.17
C CYS A 162 -12.57 2.97 -3.19
N THR A 163 -13.81 2.54 -3.36
CA THR A 163 -15.01 3.02 -2.67
C THR A 163 -15.49 2.09 -1.55
N GLY A 164 -14.80 0.95 -1.32
CA GLY A 164 -15.13 0.00 -0.26
C GLY A 164 -16.31 -0.92 -0.58
N ASP A 165 -16.65 -1.09 -1.84
CA ASP A 165 -17.84 -1.86 -2.26
C ASP A 165 -17.79 -3.32 -1.78
N GLY A 166 -16.61 -3.97 -1.86
CA GLY A 166 -16.45 -5.36 -1.38
C GLY A 166 -16.70 -5.51 0.11
N ILE A 167 -16.18 -4.56 0.91
CA ILE A 167 -16.41 -4.54 2.35
C ILE A 167 -17.89 -4.27 2.66
N GLY A 168 -18.50 -3.33 1.92
CA GLY A 168 -19.92 -3.05 2.02
C GLY A 168 -20.80 -4.25 1.67
N MET A 169 -20.44 -5.04 0.65
CA MET A 169 -21.12 -6.29 0.29
C MET A 169 -21.00 -7.34 1.40
N ALA A 170 -19.82 -7.49 2.00
CA ALA A 170 -19.62 -8.42 3.13
C ALA A 170 -20.51 -8.04 4.33
N LEU A 171 -20.54 -6.77 4.70
CA LEU A 171 -21.41 -6.26 5.78
C LEU A 171 -22.90 -6.48 5.48
N ARG A 172 -23.37 -6.19 4.27
CA ARG A 172 -24.78 -6.43 3.88
C ARG A 172 -25.13 -7.91 3.87
N ALA A 173 -24.15 -8.79 3.57
CA ALA A 173 -24.33 -10.22 3.66
C ALA A 173 -24.35 -10.76 5.12
N GLY A 174 -24.10 -9.88 6.11
CA GLY A 174 -24.04 -10.23 7.54
C GLY A 174 -22.70 -10.82 7.98
N PHE A 175 -21.63 -10.63 7.20
CA PHE A 175 -20.29 -11.03 7.56
C PHE A 175 -19.55 -9.92 8.35
N PRO A 176 -18.64 -10.29 9.26
CA PRO A 176 -17.88 -9.31 10.03
C PRO A 176 -16.87 -8.54 9.17
N VAL A 177 -16.44 -7.40 9.68
CA VAL A 177 -15.25 -6.68 9.25
C VAL A 177 -14.39 -6.37 10.46
N GLN A 178 -13.09 -6.22 10.26
CA GLN A 178 -12.10 -6.05 11.33
C GLN A 178 -11.22 -4.84 11.05
N ASP A 179 -10.82 -4.12 12.12
CA ASP A 179 -9.82 -3.04 12.13
C ASP A 179 -10.12 -1.89 11.14
N ILE A 180 -11.37 -1.65 10.79
CA ILE A 180 -11.78 -0.65 9.77
C ILE A 180 -11.51 0.80 10.18
N GLU A 181 -11.24 1.06 11.45
CA GLU A 181 -10.81 2.35 11.99
C GLU A 181 -9.33 2.63 11.75
N MET A 182 -8.54 1.62 11.38
CA MET A 182 -7.10 1.75 11.21
C MET A 182 -6.76 2.21 9.79
N TRP A 183 -6.30 3.44 9.66
CA TRP A 183 -5.92 4.07 8.40
C TRP A 183 -4.50 4.60 8.43
N GLN A 184 -3.75 4.33 7.37
CA GLN A 184 -2.45 4.93 7.16
C GLN A 184 -2.57 6.16 6.26
N PHE A 185 -1.97 7.27 6.69
CA PHE A 185 -1.78 8.46 5.86
C PHE A 185 -0.38 8.43 5.27
N HIS A 186 -0.30 8.52 3.93
CA HIS A 186 0.99 8.65 3.28
C HIS A 186 1.52 10.08 3.45
N PRO A 187 2.79 10.27 3.87
CA PRO A 187 3.34 11.61 4.08
C PRO A 187 3.31 12.50 2.84
N THR A 188 3.57 11.92 1.68
CA THR A 188 3.83 12.68 0.46
C THR A 188 2.74 12.50 -0.61
N GLY A 189 1.51 12.93 -0.31
CA GLY A 189 0.51 13.25 -1.33
C GLY A 189 0.75 14.67 -1.87
N ILE A 190 0.61 14.89 -3.17
CA ILE A 190 0.69 16.23 -3.75
C ILE A 190 -0.42 17.10 -3.17
N HIS A 191 -0.05 18.24 -2.61
CA HIS A 191 -0.98 19.21 -2.06
C HIS A 191 -2.01 19.65 -3.12
N GLY A 192 -3.28 19.67 -2.75
CA GLY A 192 -4.41 20.00 -3.62
C GLY A 192 -4.86 18.89 -4.58
N ALA A 193 -3.97 17.98 -4.99
CA ALA A 193 -4.30 16.90 -5.94
C ALA A 193 -4.51 15.54 -5.26
N GLY A 194 -3.88 15.29 -4.11
CA GLY A 194 -3.90 13.99 -3.43
C GLY A 194 -3.07 12.91 -4.13
N THR A 195 -2.47 13.20 -5.26
CA THR A 195 -1.69 12.23 -6.06
C THR A 195 -0.44 11.79 -5.30
N LEU A 196 -0.17 10.47 -5.30
CA LEU A 196 0.96 9.90 -4.57
C LEU A 196 2.31 10.29 -5.16
N VAL A 197 3.18 10.87 -4.33
CA VAL A 197 4.63 10.90 -4.57
C VAL A 197 5.24 9.75 -3.78
N THR A 198 5.76 8.75 -4.49
CA THR A 198 6.26 7.51 -3.89
C THR A 198 7.29 7.76 -2.77
N GLU A 199 7.25 6.94 -1.74
CA GLU A 199 8.29 6.92 -0.70
C GLU A 199 9.69 6.65 -1.26
N GLY A 200 9.78 6.04 -2.43
CA GLY A 200 11.03 5.87 -3.17
C GLY A 200 11.82 7.18 -3.35
N CYS A 201 11.15 8.33 -3.44
CA CYS A 201 11.81 9.63 -3.49
C CYS A 201 12.68 9.89 -2.26
N ARG A 202 12.15 9.58 -1.06
CA ARG A 202 12.92 9.68 0.19
C ARG A 202 13.96 8.57 0.32
N GLY A 203 13.65 7.38 -0.20
CA GLY A 203 14.60 6.27 -0.30
C GLY A 203 15.81 6.57 -1.18
N GLU A 204 15.64 7.33 -2.25
CA GLU A 204 16.73 7.79 -3.12
C GLU A 204 17.46 9.04 -2.58
N GLY A 205 17.06 9.54 -1.41
CA GLY A 205 17.74 10.65 -0.73
C GLY A 205 16.98 11.97 -0.67
N GLY A 206 15.71 12.00 -1.11
CA GLY A 206 14.84 13.17 -0.94
C GLY A 206 14.52 13.41 0.54
N TYR A 207 14.24 14.67 0.90
CA TYR A 207 13.92 15.07 2.26
C TYR A 207 12.87 16.17 2.34
N LEU A 208 12.21 16.24 3.50
CA LEU A 208 11.15 17.20 3.77
C LEU A 208 11.70 18.47 4.44
N VAL A 209 11.17 19.63 4.03
CA VAL A 209 11.50 20.93 4.63
C VAL A 209 10.23 21.73 4.93
N ASN A 210 10.27 22.50 6.02
CA ASN A 210 9.27 23.49 6.37
C ASN A 210 9.52 24.83 5.66
N LYS A 211 8.70 25.86 5.95
CA LYS A 211 8.82 27.19 5.33
C LYS A 211 10.16 27.89 5.60
N ASP A 212 10.83 27.55 6.70
CA ASP A 212 12.12 28.14 7.08
C ASP A 212 13.29 27.40 6.41
N GLY A 213 13.03 26.38 5.59
CA GLY A 213 14.01 25.52 4.95
C GLY A 213 14.64 24.49 5.88
N GLU A 214 14.11 24.33 7.11
CA GLU A 214 14.58 23.34 8.07
C GLU A 214 14.19 21.94 7.61
N ARG A 215 15.12 20.99 7.62
CA ARG A 215 14.87 19.57 7.49
C ARG A 215 14.36 19.02 8.84
N PHE A 216 13.08 19.30 9.14
CA PHE A 216 12.49 19.09 10.45
C PHE A 216 12.49 17.62 10.94
N MET A 217 12.57 16.64 10.03
CA MET A 217 12.64 15.23 10.43
C MET A 217 13.90 14.88 11.21
N GLU A 218 14.98 15.67 11.09
CA GLU A 218 16.18 15.50 11.93
C GLU A 218 15.90 15.78 13.41
N ARG A 219 14.90 16.61 13.70
CA ARG A 219 14.46 16.94 15.07
C ARG A 219 13.49 15.89 15.62
N TYR A 220 12.54 15.43 14.77
CA TYR A 220 11.52 14.46 15.21
C TYR A 220 12.00 13.02 15.24
N ALA A 221 12.89 12.63 14.34
CA ALA A 221 13.41 11.28 14.21
C ALA A 221 14.93 11.30 13.88
N PRO A 222 15.80 11.65 14.82
CA PRO A 222 17.23 11.90 14.55
C PRO A 222 17.97 10.76 13.83
N ASN A 223 17.58 9.51 14.08
CA ASN A 223 18.22 8.33 13.51
C ASN A 223 17.71 8.00 12.10
N ALA A 224 16.40 7.84 11.94
CA ALA A 224 15.77 7.42 10.67
C ALA A 224 15.45 8.61 9.76
N LYS A 225 15.34 9.82 10.30
CA LYS A 225 15.02 11.07 9.59
C LYS A 225 13.78 10.90 8.71
N ASP A 226 13.88 11.24 7.44
CA ASP A 226 12.80 11.14 6.46
C ASP A 226 12.40 9.69 6.11
N LEU A 227 13.15 8.70 6.55
CA LEU A 227 12.84 7.27 6.46
C LEU A 227 12.34 6.67 7.80
N ALA A 228 11.85 7.50 8.71
CA ALA A 228 11.03 7.05 9.82
C ALA A 228 9.71 6.43 9.32
N GLY A 229 9.00 5.71 10.17
CA GLY A 229 7.68 5.16 9.84
C GLY A 229 6.74 6.23 9.29
N ARG A 230 5.86 5.86 8.38
CA ARG A 230 4.97 6.82 7.69
C ARG A 230 4.11 7.63 8.65
N ASP A 231 3.62 6.99 9.71
CA ASP A 231 2.84 7.65 10.77
C ASP A 231 3.65 8.72 11.51
N VAL A 232 4.92 8.43 11.82
CA VAL A 232 5.84 9.39 12.46
C VAL A 232 6.07 10.59 11.56
N VAL A 233 6.37 10.35 10.27
CA VAL A 233 6.59 11.43 9.30
C VAL A 233 5.32 12.26 9.10
N ALA A 234 4.17 11.60 8.88
CA ALA A 234 2.89 12.29 8.68
C ALA A 234 2.51 13.17 9.89
N ARG A 235 2.62 12.64 11.11
CA ARG A 235 2.37 13.44 12.34
C ARG A 235 3.32 14.62 12.47
N SER A 236 4.61 14.42 12.18
CA SER A 236 5.60 15.51 12.22
C SER A 236 5.25 16.63 11.23
N MET A 237 4.80 16.28 10.01
CA MET A 237 4.36 17.26 9.03
C MET A 237 3.14 18.05 9.52
N VAL A 238 2.15 17.37 10.11
CA VAL A 238 0.96 18.04 10.69
C VAL A 238 1.36 18.99 11.82
N LEU A 239 2.30 18.58 12.68
CA LEU A 239 2.80 19.45 13.75
C LEU A 239 3.49 20.71 13.19
N GLU A 240 4.31 20.57 12.13
CA GLU A 240 4.93 21.73 11.47
C GLU A 240 3.86 22.71 10.93
N ILE A 241 2.82 22.18 10.29
CA ILE A 241 1.70 22.96 9.76
C ILE A 241 0.93 23.67 10.90
N LEU A 242 0.54 22.95 11.94
CA LEU A 242 -0.25 23.48 13.06
C LEU A 242 0.52 24.53 13.88
N GLU A 243 1.83 24.37 14.00
CA GLU A 243 2.70 25.34 14.69
C GLU A 243 3.09 26.53 13.80
N GLY A 244 2.48 26.67 12.63
CA GLY A 244 2.67 27.80 11.72
C GLY A 244 3.98 27.78 10.92
N ARG A 245 4.63 26.61 10.79
CA ARG A 245 5.81 26.41 9.93
C ARG A 245 5.49 25.76 8.58
N GLY A 246 4.20 25.63 8.26
CA GLY A 246 3.75 25.22 6.94
C GLY A 246 4.18 26.16 5.82
N CYS A 247 4.29 25.61 4.63
CA CYS A 247 4.70 26.30 3.40
C CYS A 247 3.50 26.85 2.62
N GLY A 248 3.79 27.68 1.63
CA GLY A 248 2.79 28.32 0.77
C GLY A 248 2.02 29.45 1.44
N PRO A 249 1.08 30.09 0.71
CA PRO A 249 0.34 31.25 1.21
C PRO A 249 -0.59 30.90 2.37
N ASP A 250 -1.13 29.68 2.40
CA ASP A 250 -2.07 29.22 3.42
C ASP A 250 -1.36 28.47 4.56
N GLY A 251 -0.07 28.14 4.42
CA GLY A 251 0.73 27.47 5.44
C GLY A 251 0.27 26.03 5.74
N ASP A 252 -0.32 25.35 4.76
CA ASP A 252 -1.07 24.10 4.91
C ASP A 252 -0.37 22.85 4.33
N HIS A 253 0.86 23.00 3.88
CA HIS A 253 1.69 21.90 3.36
C HIS A 253 3.16 22.06 3.74
N VAL A 254 4.01 21.11 3.36
CA VAL A 254 5.46 21.18 3.45
C VAL A 254 6.07 20.88 2.09
N TYR A 255 7.38 21.04 1.92
CA TYR A 255 8.04 20.75 0.66
C TYR A 255 8.88 19.48 0.72
N LEU A 256 8.78 18.65 -0.34
CA LEU A 256 9.70 17.56 -0.61
C LEU A 256 10.78 18.03 -1.59
N LYS A 257 12.04 18.00 -1.16
CA LYS A 257 13.21 18.41 -1.96
C LYS A 257 13.85 17.21 -2.63
N LEU A 258 14.10 17.32 -3.94
CA LEU A 258 14.78 16.33 -4.77
C LEU A 258 15.89 16.94 -5.64
N ASP A 259 15.91 18.25 -5.81
CA ASP A 259 16.83 19.01 -6.70
C ASP A 259 18.32 18.71 -6.45
N HIS A 260 18.69 18.45 -5.19
CA HIS A 260 20.06 18.11 -4.79
C HIS A 260 20.55 16.75 -5.32
N LEU A 261 19.64 15.86 -5.78
CA LEU A 261 20.02 14.56 -6.35
C LEU A 261 20.57 14.67 -7.78
N GLY A 262 20.29 15.78 -8.44
CA GLY A 262 20.71 16.05 -9.82
C GLY A 262 19.81 15.44 -10.88
N GLU A 263 19.75 16.08 -12.03
CA GLU A 263 18.86 15.72 -13.13
C GLU A 263 19.09 14.31 -13.65
N GLU A 264 20.34 13.85 -13.75
CA GLU A 264 20.69 12.52 -14.23
C GLU A 264 20.10 11.42 -13.31
N THR A 265 20.28 11.57 -11.99
CA THR A 265 19.72 10.63 -11.01
C THR A 265 18.20 10.61 -11.04
N LEU A 266 17.58 11.79 -11.11
CA LEU A 266 16.12 11.90 -11.15
C LEU A 266 15.54 11.25 -12.39
N ASN A 267 16.13 11.47 -13.57
CA ASN A 267 15.68 10.84 -14.82
C ASN A 267 15.89 9.31 -14.81
N ALA A 268 16.97 8.82 -14.19
CA ALA A 268 17.25 7.39 -14.13
C ALA A 268 16.38 6.64 -13.10
N LYS A 269 16.13 7.25 -11.92
CA LYS A 269 15.51 6.57 -10.78
C LYS A 269 14.03 6.90 -10.58
N LEU A 270 13.60 8.12 -10.95
CA LEU A 270 12.29 8.69 -10.64
C LEU A 270 11.62 9.37 -11.85
N PRO A 271 11.71 8.80 -13.08
CA PRO A 271 11.17 9.45 -14.28
C PRO A 271 9.66 9.70 -14.20
N GLY A 272 8.90 8.78 -13.61
CA GLY A 272 7.45 8.94 -13.43
C GLY A 272 7.10 10.04 -12.43
N ILE A 273 7.92 10.23 -11.40
CA ILE A 273 7.73 11.32 -10.43
C ILE A 273 7.98 12.69 -11.06
N LEU A 274 8.96 12.82 -11.96
CA LEU A 274 9.18 14.05 -12.70
C LEU A 274 7.94 14.45 -13.51
N GLU A 275 7.39 13.50 -14.27
CA GLU A 275 6.17 13.70 -15.07
C GLU A 275 4.96 14.05 -14.20
N LEU A 276 4.75 13.30 -13.13
CA LEU A 276 3.63 13.43 -12.20
C LEU A 276 3.67 14.79 -11.47
N SER A 277 4.84 15.21 -11.01
CA SER A 277 5.01 16.50 -10.32
C SER A 277 4.79 17.69 -11.25
N ARG A 278 5.29 17.62 -12.47
CA ARG A 278 5.03 18.67 -13.48
C ARG A 278 3.56 18.77 -13.83
N THR A 279 2.85 17.63 -13.87
CA THR A 279 1.43 17.58 -14.25
C THR A 279 0.52 18.03 -13.12
N PHE A 280 0.71 17.53 -11.90
CA PHE A 280 -0.23 17.72 -10.79
C PHE A 280 0.20 18.73 -9.74
N ALA A 281 1.50 18.96 -9.56
CA ALA A 281 2.02 19.98 -8.66
C ALA A 281 2.45 21.26 -9.39
N HIS A 282 2.50 21.22 -10.72
CA HIS A 282 3.06 22.29 -11.57
C HIS A 282 4.48 22.69 -11.16
N ALA A 283 5.23 21.76 -10.59
CA ALA A 283 6.59 21.91 -10.09
C ALA A 283 7.55 21.00 -10.85
N ASP A 284 8.72 21.52 -11.22
CA ASP A 284 9.80 20.72 -11.81
C ASP A 284 10.78 20.29 -10.71
N PRO A 285 10.77 19.01 -10.27
CA PRO A 285 11.59 18.55 -9.15
C PRO A 285 13.10 18.68 -9.34
N VAL A 286 13.55 18.91 -10.58
CA VAL A 286 14.96 19.21 -10.87
C VAL A 286 15.35 20.60 -10.38
N LYS A 287 14.40 21.54 -10.27
CA LYS A 287 14.64 22.97 -10.00
C LYS A 287 13.98 23.46 -8.72
N GLU A 288 12.86 22.87 -8.34
CA GLU A 288 12.03 23.35 -7.23
C GLU A 288 11.41 22.19 -6.45
N PRO A 289 11.06 22.39 -5.18
CA PRO A 289 10.50 21.34 -4.36
C PRO A 289 9.03 21.05 -4.72
N ILE A 290 8.58 19.84 -4.39
CA ILE A 290 7.20 19.41 -4.57
C ILE A 290 6.39 19.75 -3.31
N PRO A 291 5.25 20.46 -3.42
CA PRO A 291 4.35 20.69 -2.29
C PRO A 291 3.64 19.39 -1.92
N VAL A 292 3.78 18.95 -0.65
CA VAL A 292 3.22 17.66 -0.18
C VAL A 292 2.52 17.81 1.17
N VAL A 293 1.51 16.98 1.38
CA VAL A 293 0.72 16.94 2.61
C VAL A 293 0.34 15.50 2.95
N PRO A 294 0.21 15.11 4.22
CA PRO A 294 -0.29 13.80 4.60
C PRO A 294 -1.67 13.54 3.99
N THR A 295 -1.81 12.41 3.29
CA THR A 295 -2.98 12.09 2.48
C THR A 295 -3.41 10.64 2.76
N CYS A 296 -4.72 10.38 2.89
CA CYS A 296 -5.25 9.05 3.14
C CYS A 296 -4.75 8.07 2.06
N HIS A 297 -4.17 6.93 2.50
CA HIS A 297 -3.44 6.06 1.60
C HIS A 297 -3.86 4.60 1.66
N TYR A 298 -3.93 3.99 2.84
CA TYR A 298 -4.16 2.56 2.99
C TYR A 298 -5.06 2.25 4.18
N MET A 299 -6.01 1.36 3.98
CA MET A 299 -6.86 0.81 5.03
C MET A 299 -6.25 -0.51 5.52
N MET A 300 -5.87 -0.60 6.79
CA MET A 300 -5.31 -1.82 7.36
C MET A 300 -6.36 -2.88 7.63
N GLY A 301 -7.57 -2.45 7.96
CA GLY A 301 -8.72 -3.32 8.18
C GLY A 301 -9.36 -3.83 6.89
N GLY A 302 -10.38 -4.66 7.05
CA GLY A 302 -11.13 -5.24 5.93
C GLY A 302 -11.94 -6.48 6.35
N ILE A 303 -12.14 -7.37 5.41
CA ILE A 303 -12.77 -8.69 5.64
C ILE A 303 -11.76 -9.56 6.39
N PRO A 304 -12.06 -10.06 7.60
CA PRO A 304 -11.15 -10.91 8.36
C PRO A 304 -10.85 -12.20 7.59
N THR A 305 -9.56 -12.56 7.52
CA THR A 305 -9.11 -13.79 6.84
C THR A 305 -8.03 -14.50 7.65
N ASN A 306 -7.90 -15.81 7.43
CA ASN A 306 -6.70 -16.54 7.82
C ASN A 306 -5.58 -16.38 6.77
N VAL A 307 -4.43 -17.00 7.03
CA VAL A 307 -3.26 -16.96 6.12
C VAL A 307 -3.49 -17.61 4.75
N ASN A 308 -4.55 -18.40 4.61
CA ASN A 308 -4.96 -19.00 3.34
C ASN A 308 -5.94 -18.11 2.55
N GLY A 309 -6.24 -16.91 3.04
CA GLY A 309 -7.20 -15.99 2.43
C GLY A 309 -8.67 -16.40 2.58
N GLN A 310 -8.97 -17.41 3.39
CA GLN A 310 -10.35 -17.82 3.69
C GLN A 310 -10.99 -16.78 4.61
N ALA A 311 -12.14 -16.24 4.21
CA ALA A 311 -12.88 -15.28 5.03
C ALA A 311 -13.41 -15.93 6.30
N LEU A 312 -13.37 -15.18 7.40
CA LEU A 312 -13.74 -15.66 8.73
C LEU A 312 -15.01 -14.99 9.24
N THR A 313 -15.76 -15.73 10.03
CA THR A 313 -16.80 -15.24 10.93
C THR A 313 -16.50 -15.74 12.34
N VAL A 314 -17.41 -15.53 13.28
CA VAL A 314 -17.28 -16.04 14.64
C VAL A 314 -18.45 -16.99 14.94
N ASP A 315 -18.15 -18.08 15.63
CA ASP A 315 -19.15 -19.02 16.16
C ASP A 315 -19.87 -18.44 17.40
N ALA A 316 -20.79 -19.19 17.98
CA ALA A 316 -21.55 -18.77 19.17
C ALA A 316 -20.66 -18.60 20.43
N GLU A 317 -19.52 -19.25 20.46
CA GLU A 317 -18.53 -19.22 21.54
C GLU A 317 -17.49 -18.10 21.32
N GLY A 318 -17.50 -17.43 20.14
CA GLY A 318 -16.59 -16.34 19.80
C GLY A 318 -15.26 -16.79 19.16
N ASN A 319 -15.17 -18.05 18.68
CA ASN A 319 -14.01 -18.54 17.95
C ASN A 319 -14.16 -18.28 16.45
N ASP A 320 -13.02 -18.18 15.77
CA ASP A 320 -13.00 -18.00 14.33
C ASP A 320 -13.55 -19.23 13.59
N GLU A 321 -14.46 -18.98 12.67
CA GLU A 321 -15.07 -19.99 11.79
C GLU A 321 -14.90 -19.57 10.33
N VAL A 322 -14.50 -20.50 9.46
CA VAL A 322 -14.34 -20.24 8.02
C VAL A 322 -15.70 -20.14 7.34
N ILE A 323 -15.89 -19.11 6.54
CA ILE A 323 -17.06 -18.94 5.67
C ILE A 323 -16.83 -19.75 4.39
N ASP A 324 -17.61 -20.81 4.19
CA ASP A 324 -17.49 -21.66 3.02
C ASP A 324 -17.68 -20.88 1.70
N GLY A 325 -16.77 -21.12 0.75
CA GLY A 325 -16.82 -20.52 -0.58
C GLY A 325 -16.43 -19.04 -0.66
N PHE A 326 -16.01 -18.43 0.47
CA PHE A 326 -15.64 -17.02 0.51
C PHE A 326 -14.17 -16.79 0.89
N TYR A 327 -13.49 -15.96 0.10
CA TYR A 327 -12.10 -15.60 0.25
C TYR A 327 -11.91 -14.10 0.07
N ALA A 328 -10.89 -13.53 0.70
CA ALA A 328 -10.48 -12.16 0.42
C ALA A 328 -8.96 -12.05 0.42
N CYS A 329 -8.43 -11.10 -0.35
CA CYS A 329 -7.01 -10.82 -0.42
C CYS A 329 -6.71 -9.34 -0.72
N GLY A 330 -5.45 -8.94 -0.53
CA GLY A 330 -5.00 -7.56 -0.71
C GLY A 330 -5.64 -6.61 0.31
N GLU A 331 -5.87 -5.36 -0.08
CA GLU A 331 -6.40 -4.32 0.81
C GLU A 331 -7.90 -4.52 1.17
N ALA A 332 -8.62 -5.42 0.49
CA ALA A 332 -9.97 -5.81 0.87
C ALA A 332 -10.02 -6.73 2.10
N ALA A 333 -8.91 -7.41 2.39
CA ALA A 333 -8.79 -8.40 3.46
C ALA A 333 -8.05 -7.85 4.67
N CYS A 334 -8.36 -8.40 5.83
CA CYS A 334 -7.64 -8.16 7.07
C CYS A 334 -7.14 -9.51 7.64
N VAL A 335 -5.89 -9.89 7.32
CA VAL A 335 -5.17 -10.99 7.97
C VAL A 335 -4.38 -10.48 9.18
N SER A 336 -4.56 -9.20 9.51
CA SER A 336 -3.94 -8.49 10.64
C SER A 336 -2.40 -8.47 10.65
N VAL A 337 -1.76 -8.45 9.47
CA VAL A 337 -0.29 -8.26 9.38
C VAL A 337 0.13 -6.81 9.61
N HIS A 338 -0.78 -5.86 9.43
CA HIS A 338 -0.50 -4.44 9.56
C HIS A 338 -0.86 -3.87 10.94
N GLY A 339 -1.79 -4.50 11.67
CA GLY A 339 -2.29 -3.94 12.93
C GLY A 339 -2.72 -2.50 12.77
N ALA A 340 -2.14 -1.59 13.54
CA ALA A 340 -2.46 -0.16 13.49
C ALA A 340 -1.82 0.59 12.30
N ASN A 341 -0.77 0.04 11.68
CA ASN A 341 0.02 0.75 10.66
C ASN A 341 0.77 -0.23 9.75
N ARG A 342 0.86 0.12 8.48
CA ARG A 342 1.53 -0.67 7.45
C ARG A 342 3.03 -0.37 7.36
#